data_55d53abfc0080d99ad06767871601f57
#
_entry.id   55d53abfc0080d99ad06767871601f57
#
_cell.length_a   1.000
_cell.length_b   1.000
_cell.length_c   1.000
_cell.angle_alpha   90.00
_cell.angle_beta   90.00
_cell.angle_gamma   90.00
#
_symmetry.space_group_name_H-M   'P 1'
#
loop_
_entity.id
_entity.type
_entity.pdbx_description
1 polymer ?
#
loop_
_entity_poly.entity_id
_entity_poly.type
_entity_poly.pdbx_seq_one_letter_code
_entity_poly.pdbx_strand_id
1 'polypeptide(L)'
;MMLSYLRVACQINMDLLQKYKEVRSLSELICKPLQTEDHVVQPVVDVSPPKWHLGHTTWFFETFVLVPNLKGYKVFDPNYNFVFNSYYETVGARVIRTDRGNLSRPTVTDIYKYRAYVDKAMAELLQQDISKELQDTITLGLNHEQQHQELLFTDIKYILGHNPLFPEYLVGARKPERAAKSSGNKMITIPEGVYEVGYEGEGFCFDNELGRHKVYLQEYQIATQLVTNGEYLAFMNDGGYTDHRYWHAEGLDQIKNNHINAPLYWHNINGVWHNYTLNGLREIDQDEAVCHISFYEAAAYAAWKGMRLPTEFEWEVAAKQLAWGTRWEWTDSAYLPYPGFKKAEGAIGEYNGKFMVNQMVLRGASEVTPPGHSRVSYRNFFHPDLRWQYMGLRLAE
;
A
#
# COMPACT_ATOMS: atom_id res chain seq x y z
N MET A 1 34.63 13.33 -23.95
CA MET A 1 33.60 13.82 -23.01
C MET A 1 32.19 13.68 -23.59
N MET A 2 31.84 14.19 -24.77
CA MET A 2 30.52 14.08 -25.39
C MET A 2 30.07 12.63 -25.67
N LEU A 3 30.93 11.74 -26.15
CA LEU A 3 30.67 10.33 -26.41
C LEU A 3 30.43 9.51 -25.12
N SER A 4 31.09 9.88 -24.01
CA SER A 4 30.85 9.23 -22.70
C SER A 4 29.50 9.65 -22.13
N TYR A 5 29.08 10.90 -22.28
CA TYR A 5 27.79 11.41 -21.85
C TYR A 5 26.62 10.75 -22.59
N LEU A 6 26.73 10.62 -23.93
CA LEU A 6 25.73 9.94 -24.76
C LEU A 6 25.59 8.45 -24.43
N ARG A 7 26.70 7.77 -24.09
CA ARG A 7 26.63 6.36 -23.63
C ARG A 7 25.95 6.22 -22.29
N VAL A 8 26.21 7.10 -21.33
CA VAL A 8 25.55 7.08 -20.00
C VAL A 8 24.07 7.40 -20.12
N ALA A 9 23.70 8.42 -20.88
CA ALA A 9 22.30 8.77 -21.11
C ALA A 9 21.53 7.63 -21.81
N CYS A 10 22.12 6.99 -22.82
CA CYS A 10 21.53 5.84 -23.50
C CYS A 10 21.35 4.64 -22.55
N GLN A 11 22.31 4.37 -21.66
CA GLN A 11 22.20 3.29 -20.68
C GLN A 11 21.10 3.57 -19.66
N ILE A 12 21.02 4.79 -19.11
CA ILE A 12 19.97 5.20 -18.16
C ILE A 12 18.58 5.05 -18.78
N ASN A 13 18.39 5.48 -20.02
CA ASN A 13 17.11 5.35 -20.72
C ASN A 13 16.75 3.89 -21.01
N MET A 14 17.71 3.04 -21.33
CA MET A 14 17.47 1.60 -21.51
C MET A 14 17.06 0.94 -20.19
N ASP A 15 17.71 1.28 -19.10
CA ASP A 15 17.38 0.77 -17.77
C ASP A 15 15.97 1.25 -17.36
N LEU A 16 15.61 2.52 -17.65
CA LEU A 16 14.28 3.07 -17.37
C LEU A 16 13.19 2.41 -18.22
N LEU A 17 13.44 2.15 -19.51
CA LEU A 17 12.53 1.42 -20.39
C LEU A 17 12.29 -0.01 -19.90
N GLN A 18 13.35 -0.69 -19.47
CA GLN A 18 13.24 -2.04 -18.93
C GLN A 18 12.40 -2.05 -17.66
N LYS A 19 12.69 -1.14 -16.71
CA LYS A 19 11.91 -0.97 -15.49
C LYS A 19 10.43 -0.62 -15.77
N TYR A 20 10.19 0.25 -16.75
CA TYR A 20 8.83 0.56 -17.21
C TYR A 20 8.08 -0.70 -17.63
N LYS A 21 8.68 -1.50 -18.51
CA LYS A 21 8.05 -2.76 -18.98
C LYS A 21 7.78 -3.75 -17.84
N GLU A 22 8.71 -3.89 -16.91
CA GLU A 22 8.56 -4.79 -15.75
C GLU A 22 7.39 -4.37 -14.86
N VAL A 23 7.31 -3.09 -14.49
CA VAL A 23 6.23 -2.56 -13.67
C VAL A 23 4.89 -2.72 -14.38
N ARG A 24 4.79 -2.34 -15.65
CA ARG A 24 3.55 -2.45 -16.43
C ARG A 24 3.08 -3.90 -16.58
N SER A 25 4.01 -4.81 -16.87
CA SER A 25 3.70 -6.23 -17.02
C SER A 25 3.25 -6.87 -15.70
N LEU A 26 3.79 -6.43 -14.55
CA LEU A 26 3.37 -6.96 -13.26
C LEU A 26 1.91 -6.61 -12.96
N SER A 27 1.46 -5.39 -13.28
CA SER A 27 0.04 -4.99 -13.10
C SER A 27 -0.91 -5.89 -13.90
N GLU A 28 -0.54 -6.24 -15.13
CA GLU A 28 -1.31 -7.18 -15.95
C GLU A 28 -1.27 -8.61 -15.40
N LEU A 29 -0.10 -9.04 -14.92
CA LEU A 29 0.07 -10.37 -14.31
C LEU A 29 -0.81 -10.52 -13.05
N ILE A 30 -0.90 -9.47 -12.22
CA ILE A 30 -1.79 -9.45 -11.06
C ILE A 30 -3.26 -9.59 -11.47
N CYS A 31 -3.67 -9.00 -12.56
CA CYS A 31 -5.06 -9.09 -13.04
C CYS A 31 -5.36 -10.36 -13.84
N LYS A 32 -4.35 -11.11 -14.28
CA LYS A 32 -4.50 -12.28 -15.16
C LYS A 32 -5.37 -13.42 -14.61
N PRO A 33 -5.36 -13.74 -13.29
CA PRO A 33 -6.21 -14.78 -12.74
C PRO A 33 -7.70 -14.43 -12.67
N LEU A 34 -8.05 -13.13 -12.80
CA LEU A 34 -9.41 -12.65 -12.61
C LEU A 34 -10.33 -13.03 -13.78
N GLN A 35 -11.58 -13.32 -13.44
CA GLN A 35 -12.66 -13.36 -14.44
C GLN A 35 -13.01 -11.93 -14.87
N THR A 36 -13.64 -11.78 -16.04
CA THR A 36 -14.03 -10.45 -16.55
C THR A 36 -14.93 -9.70 -15.57
N GLU A 37 -15.82 -10.42 -14.90
CA GLU A 37 -16.76 -9.91 -13.91
C GLU A 37 -16.08 -9.35 -12.66
N ASP A 38 -14.96 -9.94 -12.23
CA ASP A 38 -14.20 -9.50 -11.05
C ASP A 38 -13.61 -8.11 -11.25
N HIS A 39 -13.33 -7.73 -12.50
CA HIS A 39 -12.72 -6.44 -12.84
C HIS A 39 -13.64 -5.23 -12.63
N VAL A 40 -14.94 -5.43 -12.40
CA VAL A 40 -15.92 -4.33 -12.34
C VAL A 40 -16.52 -4.12 -10.94
N VAL A 41 -16.25 -5.01 -10.01
CA VAL A 41 -16.87 -5.01 -8.67
C VAL A 41 -16.27 -3.91 -7.80
N GLN A 42 -17.14 -3.16 -7.11
CA GLN A 42 -16.79 -2.21 -6.04
C GLN A 42 -17.72 -2.45 -4.85
N PRO A 43 -17.33 -3.29 -3.88
CA PRO A 43 -18.21 -3.65 -2.76
C PRO A 43 -18.37 -2.50 -1.75
N VAL A 44 -17.36 -1.66 -1.60
CA VAL A 44 -17.31 -0.50 -0.70
C VAL A 44 -16.56 0.65 -1.35
N VAL A 45 -16.71 1.86 -0.82
CA VAL A 45 -16.09 3.07 -1.39
C VAL A 45 -14.57 3.02 -1.45
N ASP A 46 -13.95 2.33 -0.50
CA ASP A 46 -12.48 2.26 -0.38
C ASP A 46 -11.82 1.30 -1.36
N VAL A 47 -12.57 0.33 -1.86
CA VAL A 47 -12.13 -0.65 -2.85
C VAL A 47 -12.44 -0.13 -4.25
N SER A 48 -11.47 -0.12 -5.14
CA SER A 48 -11.67 0.25 -6.54
C SER A 48 -11.67 -0.98 -7.44
N PRO A 49 -12.49 -0.98 -8.53
CA PRO A 49 -12.47 -2.07 -9.49
C PRO A 49 -11.08 -2.29 -10.12
N PRO A 50 -10.58 -3.52 -10.28
CA PRO A 50 -9.28 -3.78 -10.89
C PRO A 50 -9.07 -3.09 -12.25
N LYS A 51 -10.09 -3.03 -13.11
CA LYS A 51 -9.97 -2.29 -14.37
C LYS A 51 -9.76 -0.78 -14.20
N TRP A 52 -10.26 -0.20 -13.11
CA TRP A 52 -10.05 1.20 -12.82
C TRP A 52 -8.56 1.46 -12.48
N HIS A 53 -7.92 0.61 -11.67
CA HIS A 53 -6.50 0.70 -11.39
C HIS A 53 -5.66 0.65 -12.67
N LEU A 54 -5.92 -0.32 -13.55
CA LEU A 54 -5.23 -0.45 -14.84
C LEU A 54 -5.40 0.80 -15.71
N GLY A 55 -6.61 1.37 -15.77
CA GLY A 55 -6.90 2.59 -16.50
C GLY A 55 -6.23 3.82 -15.88
N HIS A 56 -6.29 3.97 -14.56
CA HIS A 56 -5.74 5.12 -13.84
C HIS A 56 -4.21 5.21 -13.96
N THR A 57 -3.49 4.11 -13.78
CA THR A 57 -2.03 4.10 -13.94
C THR A 57 -1.61 4.35 -15.38
N THR A 58 -2.42 3.93 -16.35
CA THR A 58 -2.21 4.25 -17.78
C THR A 58 -2.47 5.73 -18.06
N TRP A 59 -3.54 6.28 -17.51
CA TRP A 59 -3.89 7.69 -17.61
C TRP A 59 -2.78 8.59 -17.04
N PHE A 60 -2.09 8.19 -15.99
CA PHE A 60 -0.98 8.94 -15.44
C PHE A 60 0.13 9.14 -16.48
N PHE A 61 0.57 8.08 -17.14
CA PHE A 61 1.60 8.16 -18.17
C PHE A 61 1.13 8.93 -19.41
N GLU A 62 -0.12 8.77 -19.83
CA GLU A 62 -0.65 9.54 -20.93
C GLU A 62 -0.67 11.03 -20.62
N THR A 63 -1.22 11.40 -19.47
CA THR A 63 -1.49 12.80 -19.10
C THR A 63 -0.21 13.55 -18.73
N PHE A 64 0.64 12.96 -17.88
CA PHE A 64 1.81 13.67 -17.31
C PHE A 64 3.10 13.43 -18.09
N VAL A 65 3.16 12.40 -18.92
CA VAL A 65 4.38 12.06 -19.67
C VAL A 65 4.20 12.26 -21.17
N LEU A 66 3.26 11.58 -21.80
CA LEU A 66 3.14 11.56 -23.26
C LEU A 66 2.59 12.85 -23.86
N VAL A 67 1.47 13.34 -23.34
CA VAL A 67 0.81 14.55 -23.87
C VAL A 67 1.76 15.75 -23.92
N PRO A 68 2.51 16.08 -22.85
CA PRO A 68 3.41 17.23 -22.87
C PRO A 68 4.73 16.99 -23.60
N ASN A 69 5.20 15.74 -23.77
CA ASN A 69 6.59 15.49 -24.19
C ASN A 69 6.74 14.72 -25.52
N LEU A 70 5.70 14.00 -26.00
CA LEU A 70 5.81 13.28 -27.28
C LEU A 70 5.12 14.06 -28.39
N LYS A 71 5.92 14.67 -29.27
CA LYS A 71 5.39 15.50 -30.38
C LYS A 71 4.48 14.68 -31.29
N GLY A 72 3.25 15.20 -31.50
CA GLY A 72 2.27 14.57 -32.36
C GLY A 72 1.49 13.43 -31.72
N TYR A 73 1.69 13.17 -30.41
CA TYR A 73 0.90 12.20 -29.67
C TYR A 73 -0.59 12.57 -29.71
N LYS A 74 -1.43 11.58 -29.91
CA LYS A 74 -2.88 11.73 -29.88
C LYS A 74 -3.43 10.98 -28.68
N VAL A 75 -4.20 11.67 -27.86
CA VAL A 75 -4.91 11.08 -26.73
C VAL A 75 -5.78 9.91 -27.21
N PHE A 76 -5.75 8.78 -26.50
CA PHE A 76 -6.50 7.58 -26.88
C PHE A 76 -8.01 7.82 -26.89
N ASP A 77 -8.55 8.37 -25.80
CA ASP A 77 -9.94 8.79 -25.67
C ASP A 77 -10.02 10.03 -24.75
N PRO A 78 -10.54 11.18 -25.21
CA PRO A 78 -10.63 12.39 -24.40
C PRO A 78 -11.44 12.23 -23.11
N ASN A 79 -12.41 11.29 -23.05
CA ASN A 79 -13.22 11.04 -21.87
C ASN A 79 -12.44 10.31 -20.77
N TYR A 80 -11.33 9.65 -21.11
CA TYR A 80 -10.54 8.91 -20.12
C TYR A 80 -9.88 9.82 -19.09
N ASN A 81 -9.67 11.10 -19.41
CA ASN A 81 -9.26 12.08 -18.43
C ASN A 81 -10.29 12.25 -17.30
N PHE A 82 -11.57 12.28 -17.61
CA PHE A 82 -12.64 12.31 -16.61
C PHE A 82 -12.78 10.99 -15.85
N VAL A 83 -12.70 9.86 -16.56
CA VAL A 83 -12.96 8.52 -16.00
C VAL A 83 -11.86 8.08 -15.04
N PHE A 84 -10.58 8.36 -15.37
CA PHE A 84 -9.41 7.83 -14.65
C PHE A 84 -8.66 8.85 -13.80
N ASN A 85 -9.03 10.14 -13.83
CA ASN A 85 -8.55 11.09 -12.84
C ASN A 85 -9.06 10.70 -11.44
N SER A 86 -8.20 10.70 -10.42
CA SER A 86 -8.55 10.32 -9.05
C SER A 86 -8.80 11.53 -8.14
N TYR A 87 -7.77 12.35 -7.94
CA TYR A 87 -7.81 13.47 -6.98
C TYR A 87 -7.05 14.70 -7.46
N TYR A 88 -6.66 14.73 -8.73
CA TYR A 88 -5.93 15.85 -9.31
C TYR A 88 -6.93 16.95 -9.75
N GLU A 89 -7.19 17.89 -8.81
CA GLU A 89 -8.15 18.99 -9.04
C GLU A 89 -7.71 19.91 -10.19
N THR A 90 -6.39 20.12 -10.32
CA THR A 90 -5.82 20.97 -11.39
C THR A 90 -5.97 20.36 -12.78
N VAL A 91 -6.20 19.05 -12.89
CA VAL A 91 -6.41 18.35 -14.17
C VAL A 91 -7.87 18.45 -14.64
N GLY A 92 -8.82 18.65 -13.72
CA GLY A 92 -10.23 18.86 -14.04
C GLY A 92 -11.19 17.91 -13.37
N ALA A 93 -12.44 17.88 -13.87
CA ALA A 93 -13.50 17.04 -13.32
C ALA A 93 -13.17 15.55 -13.39
N ARG A 94 -13.74 14.77 -12.46
CA ARG A 94 -13.50 13.32 -12.34
C ARG A 94 -14.75 12.56 -11.92
N VAL A 95 -14.74 11.26 -12.17
CA VAL A 95 -15.68 10.32 -11.55
C VAL A 95 -15.41 10.26 -10.06
N ILE A 96 -16.44 10.47 -9.23
CA ILE A 96 -16.33 10.36 -7.78
C ILE A 96 -16.05 8.90 -7.39
N ARG A 97 -15.31 8.71 -6.28
CA ARG A 97 -14.82 7.39 -5.88
C ARG A 97 -15.93 6.36 -5.69
N THR A 98 -17.07 6.78 -5.15
CA THR A 98 -18.26 5.95 -4.94
C THR A 98 -18.86 5.36 -6.22
N ASP A 99 -18.62 5.98 -7.36
CA ASP A 99 -19.24 5.64 -8.64
C ASP A 99 -18.34 4.84 -9.58
N ARG A 100 -17.13 4.46 -9.13
CA ARG A 100 -16.21 3.66 -9.95
C ARG A 100 -16.80 2.30 -10.31
N GLY A 101 -17.60 1.70 -9.42
CA GLY A 101 -18.33 0.46 -9.67
C GLY A 101 -19.46 0.59 -10.72
N ASN A 102 -19.92 1.80 -11.04
CA ASN A 102 -20.92 2.05 -12.07
C ASN A 102 -20.34 2.07 -13.49
N LEU A 103 -19.00 2.08 -13.61
CA LEU A 103 -18.30 2.14 -14.89
C LEU A 103 -18.36 0.79 -15.62
N SER A 104 -19.49 0.42 -16.21
CA SER A 104 -19.55 -0.73 -17.13
C SER A 104 -18.79 -0.47 -18.45
N ARG A 105 -18.57 0.81 -18.78
CA ARG A 105 -17.74 1.28 -19.90
C ARG A 105 -16.72 2.28 -19.38
N PRO A 106 -15.47 2.25 -19.92
CA PRO A 106 -14.97 1.33 -20.95
C PRO A 106 -14.95 -0.13 -20.46
N THR A 107 -14.98 -1.08 -21.41
CA THR A 107 -14.88 -2.51 -21.10
C THR A 107 -13.46 -2.88 -20.63
N VAL A 108 -13.28 -4.05 -20.02
CA VAL A 108 -11.96 -4.58 -19.67
C VAL A 108 -11.05 -4.66 -20.91
N THR A 109 -11.59 -5.13 -22.03
CA THR A 109 -10.86 -5.18 -23.32
C THR A 109 -10.41 -3.80 -23.80
N ASP A 110 -11.22 -2.77 -23.62
CA ASP A 110 -10.85 -1.41 -24.01
C ASP A 110 -9.72 -0.85 -23.13
N ILE A 111 -9.70 -1.21 -21.84
CA ILE A 111 -8.61 -0.84 -20.95
C ILE A 111 -7.28 -1.49 -21.37
N TYR A 112 -7.27 -2.77 -21.72
CA TYR A 112 -6.06 -3.41 -22.23
C TYR A 112 -5.59 -2.82 -23.56
N LYS A 113 -6.51 -2.41 -24.46
CA LYS A 113 -6.15 -1.67 -25.69
C LYS A 113 -5.55 -0.31 -25.34
N TYR A 114 -6.12 0.40 -24.38
CA TYR A 114 -5.60 1.68 -23.90
C TYR A 114 -4.17 1.52 -23.35
N ARG A 115 -3.95 0.53 -22.49
CA ARG A 115 -2.61 0.22 -21.98
C ARG A 115 -1.61 -0.03 -23.10
N ALA A 116 -1.92 -0.93 -24.01
CA ALA A 116 -1.05 -1.26 -25.14
C ALA A 116 -0.72 -0.06 -26.03
N TYR A 117 -1.69 0.85 -26.25
CA TYR A 117 -1.49 2.09 -27.01
C TYR A 117 -0.50 3.03 -26.32
N VAL A 118 -0.68 3.27 -25.02
CA VAL A 118 0.20 4.11 -24.21
C VAL A 118 1.58 3.49 -24.06
N ASP A 119 1.67 2.17 -23.81
CA ASP A 119 2.95 1.47 -23.65
C ASP A 119 3.80 1.50 -24.93
N LYS A 120 3.16 1.43 -26.09
CA LYS A 120 3.85 1.63 -27.38
C LYS A 120 4.44 3.03 -27.49
N ALA A 121 3.68 4.06 -27.18
CA ALA A 121 4.13 5.45 -27.25
C ALA A 121 5.23 5.74 -26.20
N MET A 122 5.11 5.17 -25.00
CA MET A 122 6.15 5.26 -23.96
C MET A 122 7.46 4.62 -24.43
N ALA A 123 7.40 3.47 -25.09
CA ALA A 123 8.59 2.83 -25.65
C ALA A 123 9.27 3.68 -26.74
N GLU A 124 8.49 4.43 -27.57
CA GLU A 124 9.01 5.38 -28.56
C GLU A 124 9.66 6.59 -27.87
N LEU A 125 9.05 7.14 -26.81
CA LEU A 125 9.58 8.28 -26.06
C LEU A 125 10.89 7.91 -25.35
N LEU A 126 10.94 6.75 -24.70
CA LEU A 126 12.11 6.28 -23.92
C LEU A 126 13.32 5.87 -24.80
N GLN A 127 13.17 5.83 -26.12
CA GLN A 127 14.30 5.68 -27.05
C GLN A 127 14.94 7.03 -27.43
N GLN A 128 14.32 8.14 -27.04
CA GLN A 128 14.82 9.50 -27.29
C GLN A 128 15.70 9.96 -26.12
N ASP A 129 16.43 11.03 -26.33
CA ASP A 129 17.11 11.74 -25.24
C ASP A 129 16.08 12.55 -24.47
N ILE A 130 15.86 12.21 -23.20
CA ILE A 130 14.85 12.83 -22.33
C ILE A 130 15.52 13.57 -21.17
N SER A 131 14.89 14.69 -20.77
CA SER A 131 15.40 15.51 -19.66
C SER A 131 15.34 14.76 -18.31
N LYS A 132 16.14 15.22 -17.36
CA LYS A 132 16.14 14.69 -15.99
C LYS A 132 14.76 14.83 -15.34
N GLU A 133 14.08 15.95 -15.54
CA GLU A 133 12.72 16.20 -15.00
C GLU A 133 11.70 15.19 -15.54
N LEU A 134 11.82 14.83 -16.83
CA LEU A 134 10.96 13.82 -17.42
C LEU A 134 11.29 12.42 -16.89
N GLN A 135 12.57 12.09 -16.70
CA GLN A 135 13.00 10.85 -16.04
C GLN A 135 12.42 10.74 -14.62
N ASP A 136 12.44 11.84 -13.86
CA ASP A 136 11.88 11.90 -12.50
C ASP A 136 10.36 11.73 -12.50
N THR A 137 9.66 12.35 -13.44
CA THR A 137 8.22 12.19 -13.63
C THR A 137 7.85 10.74 -13.98
N ILE A 138 8.61 10.11 -14.87
CA ILE A 138 8.40 8.69 -15.23
C ILE A 138 8.68 7.79 -14.01
N THR A 139 9.75 8.07 -13.27
CA THR A 139 10.09 7.33 -12.04
C THR A 139 8.99 7.45 -10.99
N LEU A 140 8.41 8.64 -10.80
CA LEU A 140 7.25 8.83 -9.95
C LEU A 140 6.07 8.00 -10.43
N GLY A 141 5.78 8.02 -11.74
CA GLY A 141 4.70 7.20 -12.33
C GLY A 141 4.88 5.71 -12.12
N LEU A 142 6.11 5.21 -12.17
CA LEU A 142 6.42 3.80 -11.88
C LEU A 142 6.17 3.47 -10.40
N ASN A 143 6.60 4.32 -9.48
CA ASN A 143 6.32 4.13 -8.06
C ASN A 143 4.83 4.28 -7.74
N HIS A 144 4.11 5.18 -8.41
CA HIS A 144 2.67 5.29 -8.33
C HIS A 144 1.96 4.01 -8.82
N GLU A 145 2.39 3.43 -9.95
CA GLU A 145 1.84 2.15 -10.41
C GLU A 145 2.15 1.00 -9.45
N GLN A 146 3.34 0.98 -8.83
CA GLN A 146 3.68 0.00 -7.79
C GLN A 146 2.79 0.12 -6.55
N GLN A 147 2.39 1.33 -6.12
CA GLN A 147 1.37 1.49 -5.08
C GLN A 147 0.02 0.90 -5.53
N HIS A 148 -0.36 1.13 -6.78
CA HIS A 148 -1.58 0.54 -7.35
C HIS A 148 -1.50 -0.99 -7.52
N GLN A 149 -0.33 -1.58 -7.65
CA GLN A 149 -0.15 -3.04 -7.63
C GLN A 149 -0.46 -3.63 -6.25
N GLU A 150 -0.03 -2.97 -5.19
CA GLU A 150 -0.40 -3.35 -3.83
C GLU A 150 -1.90 -3.16 -3.59
N LEU A 151 -2.46 -2.02 -4.01
CA LEU A 151 -3.91 -1.78 -3.95
C LEU A 151 -4.72 -2.82 -4.75
N LEU A 152 -4.23 -3.27 -5.89
CA LEU A 152 -4.87 -4.35 -6.66
C LEU A 152 -4.99 -5.62 -5.83
N PHE A 153 -3.93 -6.06 -5.16
CA PHE A 153 -3.99 -7.25 -4.30
C PHE A 153 -4.99 -7.08 -3.14
N THR A 154 -5.00 -5.93 -2.50
CA THR A 154 -5.91 -5.67 -1.37
C THR A 154 -7.36 -5.58 -1.83
N ASP A 155 -7.61 -4.93 -2.96
CA ASP A 155 -8.96 -4.74 -3.50
C ASP A 155 -9.49 -6.05 -4.11
N ILE A 156 -8.66 -6.81 -4.83
CA ILE A 156 -9.00 -8.17 -5.31
C ILE A 156 -9.34 -9.08 -4.12
N LYS A 157 -8.52 -9.07 -3.06
CA LYS A 157 -8.81 -9.87 -1.86
C LYS A 157 -10.13 -9.46 -1.21
N TYR A 158 -10.46 -8.17 -1.19
CA TYR A 158 -11.73 -7.69 -0.67
C TYR A 158 -12.91 -8.17 -1.53
N ILE A 159 -12.81 -8.02 -2.84
CA ILE A 159 -13.84 -8.43 -3.80
C ILE A 159 -14.13 -9.93 -3.68
N LEU A 160 -13.10 -10.76 -3.73
CA LEU A 160 -13.24 -12.21 -3.70
C LEU A 160 -13.57 -12.74 -2.30
N GLY A 161 -13.03 -12.11 -1.24
CA GLY A 161 -13.27 -12.51 0.16
C GLY A 161 -14.67 -12.17 0.68
N HIS A 162 -15.38 -11.26 0.01
CA HIS A 162 -16.81 -10.98 0.28
C HIS A 162 -17.74 -11.72 -0.70
N ASN A 163 -17.19 -12.47 -1.64
CA ASN A 163 -17.98 -13.41 -2.43
C ASN A 163 -18.36 -14.61 -1.53
N PRO A 164 -19.66 -14.99 -1.44
CA PRO A 164 -20.09 -16.06 -0.56
C PRO A 164 -19.53 -17.44 -0.90
N LEU A 165 -18.93 -17.60 -2.07
CA LEU A 165 -18.26 -18.83 -2.51
C LEU A 165 -16.77 -18.87 -2.13
N PHE A 166 -16.20 -17.79 -1.60
CA PHE A 166 -14.79 -17.66 -1.25
C PHE A 166 -13.83 -18.17 -2.33
N PRO A 167 -13.94 -17.71 -3.59
CA PRO A 167 -13.16 -18.22 -4.69
C PRO A 167 -11.66 -18.03 -4.47
N GLU A 168 -10.85 -18.99 -4.90
CA GLU A 168 -9.39 -18.86 -4.91
C GLU A 168 -8.97 -17.91 -6.03
N TYR A 169 -8.15 -16.91 -5.69
CA TYR A 169 -7.49 -16.07 -6.69
C TYR A 169 -6.34 -16.83 -7.36
N LEU A 170 -5.52 -17.55 -6.58
CA LEU A 170 -4.42 -18.39 -7.07
C LEU A 170 -4.82 -19.86 -7.02
N VAL A 171 -5.53 -20.34 -8.03
CA VAL A 171 -5.99 -21.72 -8.10
C VAL A 171 -4.79 -22.68 -8.08
N GLY A 172 -4.77 -23.59 -7.11
CA GLY A 172 -3.75 -24.63 -6.98
C GLY A 172 -2.36 -24.12 -6.58
N ALA A 173 -2.24 -22.89 -6.12
CA ALA A 173 -0.98 -22.40 -5.58
C ALA A 173 -0.53 -23.25 -4.37
N ARG A 174 0.77 -23.59 -4.38
CA ARG A 174 1.39 -24.29 -3.25
C ARG A 174 1.11 -23.53 -1.97
N LYS A 175 0.68 -24.20 -0.90
CA LYS A 175 0.63 -23.58 0.43
C LYS A 175 1.99 -22.94 0.69
N PRO A 176 2.06 -21.67 1.14
CA PRO A 176 3.32 -21.14 1.62
C PRO A 176 3.92 -22.14 2.61
N GLU A 177 5.21 -22.41 2.50
CA GLU A 177 5.88 -23.19 3.53
C GLU A 177 5.62 -22.51 4.87
N ARG A 178 5.19 -23.31 5.88
CA ARG A 178 4.98 -22.79 7.23
C ARG A 178 6.19 -21.95 7.59
N ALA A 179 5.94 -20.72 8.00
CA ALA A 179 6.97 -19.88 8.61
C ALA A 179 7.68 -20.70 9.70
N ALA A 180 9.01 -20.64 9.73
CA ALA A 180 9.76 -21.30 10.77
C ALA A 180 9.19 -20.87 12.13
N LYS A 181 8.88 -21.82 13.02
CA LYS A 181 8.33 -21.53 14.34
C LYS A 181 9.13 -20.39 14.96
N SER A 182 8.44 -19.31 15.29
CA SER A 182 9.02 -18.18 15.99
C SER A 182 9.74 -18.68 17.24
N SER A 183 11.01 -18.32 17.40
CA SER A 183 11.81 -18.63 18.59
C SER A 183 11.40 -17.79 19.83
N GLY A 184 10.16 -17.29 19.85
CA GLY A 184 9.63 -16.35 20.83
C GLY A 184 9.92 -14.90 20.45
N ASN A 185 8.96 -14.02 20.73
CA ASN A 185 9.12 -12.59 20.46
C ASN A 185 10.14 -12.02 21.46
N LYS A 186 11.29 -11.56 20.96
CA LYS A 186 12.32 -10.92 21.78
C LYS A 186 12.13 -9.42 21.73
N MET A 187 12.20 -8.78 22.88
CA MET A 187 12.32 -7.33 22.97
C MET A 187 13.78 -6.93 22.79
N ILE A 188 14.03 -5.91 22.01
CA ILE A 188 15.35 -5.26 21.90
C ILE A 188 15.25 -3.87 22.52
N THR A 189 16.26 -3.49 23.27
CA THR A 189 16.36 -2.17 23.88
C THR A 189 17.09 -1.22 22.94
N ILE A 190 16.48 -0.07 22.69
CA ILE A 190 17.09 1.05 22.00
C ILE A 190 17.39 2.13 23.03
N PRO A 191 18.67 2.54 23.19
CA PRO A 191 19.06 3.52 24.19
C PRO A 191 18.38 4.88 23.96
N GLU A 192 18.25 5.68 25.02
CA GLU A 192 17.89 7.08 24.87
C GLU A 192 18.92 7.83 24.02
N GLY A 193 18.46 8.82 23.26
CA GLY A 193 19.38 9.61 22.44
C GLY A 193 18.70 10.47 21.40
N VAL A 194 19.53 11.20 20.67
CA VAL A 194 19.13 11.98 19.50
C VAL A 194 19.42 11.17 18.25
N TYR A 195 18.40 10.87 17.49
CA TYR A 195 18.46 10.08 16.26
C TYR A 195 18.06 10.92 15.06
N GLU A 196 18.56 10.57 13.89
CA GLU A 196 18.15 11.18 12.62
C GLU A 196 17.16 10.26 11.91
N VAL A 197 16.03 10.81 11.49
CA VAL A 197 14.92 10.12 10.80
C VAL A 197 14.55 10.84 9.51
N GLY A 198 13.93 10.12 8.60
CA GLY A 198 13.61 10.58 7.25
C GLY A 198 14.60 10.07 6.21
N TYR A 199 14.29 10.31 4.94
CA TYR A 199 15.04 9.76 3.82
C TYR A 199 16.49 10.24 3.78
N GLU A 200 17.40 9.29 3.61
CA GLU A 200 18.83 9.51 3.36
C GLU A 200 19.26 8.67 2.14
N GLY A 201 19.41 9.28 1.00
CA GLY A 201 19.82 8.58 -0.20
C GLY A 201 19.75 9.45 -1.45
N GLU A 202 20.26 8.91 -2.57
CA GLU A 202 20.26 9.58 -3.87
C GLU A 202 19.14 9.06 -4.81
N GLY A 203 18.44 7.99 -4.41
CA GLY A 203 17.38 7.37 -5.20
C GLY A 203 16.03 8.05 -5.02
N PHE A 204 15.00 7.37 -5.49
CA PHE A 204 13.61 7.85 -5.35
C PHE A 204 13.11 7.74 -3.91
N CYS A 205 12.45 8.80 -3.45
CA CYS A 205 11.60 8.79 -2.26
C CYS A 205 10.35 9.63 -2.54
N PHE A 206 9.30 9.42 -1.76
CA PHE A 206 8.15 10.32 -1.80
C PHE A 206 8.42 11.60 -1.00
N ASP A 207 7.70 12.66 -1.31
CA ASP A 207 7.84 13.97 -0.66
C ASP A 207 7.58 13.93 0.85
N ASN A 208 6.73 13.01 1.32
CA ASN A 208 6.41 12.82 2.74
C ASN A 208 7.53 12.16 3.56
N GLU A 209 8.57 11.65 2.90
CA GLU A 209 9.78 11.10 3.52
C GLU A 209 10.89 12.14 3.67
N LEU A 210 10.76 13.28 2.97
CA LEU A 210 11.73 14.37 2.97
C LEU A 210 11.64 15.19 4.25
N GLY A 211 12.72 15.94 4.49
CA GLY A 211 12.86 16.71 5.72
C GLY A 211 13.52 15.89 6.81
N ARG A 212 14.65 15.20 6.47
CA ARG A 212 15.47 14.48 7.45
C ARG A 212 15.76 15.39 8.64
N HIS A 213 15.48 14.94 9.85
CA HIS A 213 15.54 15.73 11.05
C HIS A 213 15.92 14.92 12.28
N LYS A 214 16.29 15.61 13.33
CA LYS A 214 16.66 15.01 14.61
C LYS A 214 15.44 14.88 15.50
N VAL A 215 15.29 13.69 16.10
CA VAL A 215 14.31 13.38 17.13
C VAL A 215 15.01 12.89 18.38
N TYR A 216 14.55 13.30 19.55
CA TYR A 216 14.98 12.70 20.79
C TYR A 216 14.03 11.57 21.14
N LEU A 217 14.57 10.37 21.41
CA LEU A 217 13.83 9.21 21.89
C LEU A 217 14.29 8.88 23.31
N GLN A 218 13.36 8.60 24.20
CA GLN A 218 13.63 7.95 25.48
C GLN A 218 14.12 6.54 25.22
N GLU A 219 14.78 5.90 26.18
CA GLU A 219 15.03 4.46 26.11
C GLU A 219 13.69 3.72 26.00
N TYR A 220 13.60 2.80 25.05
CA TYR A 220 12.42 1.97 24.82
C TYR A 220 12.79 0.56 24.41
N GLN A 221 11.84 -0.35 24.57
CA GLN A 221 11.95 -1.69 24.06
C GLN A 221 10.96 -1.89 22.90
N ILE A 222 11.37 -2.63 21.88
CA ILE A 222 10.53 -2.96 20.73
C ILE A 222 10.67 -4.45 20.38
N ALA A 223 9.56 -5.09 20.07
CA ALA A 223 9.51 -6.48 19.70
C ALA A 223 10.19 -6.74 18.36
N THR A 224 10.98 -7.80 18.22
CA THR A 224 11.67 -8.16 16.97
C THR A 224 10.75 -8.75 15.94
N GLN A 225 9.56 -9.23 16.35
CA GLN A 225 8.59 -9.89 15.50
C GLN A 225 7.20 -9.26 15.64
N LEU A 226 6.35 -9.50 14.65
CA LEU A 226 4.94 -9.11 14.67
C LEU A 226 4.14 -10.02 15.60
N VAL A 227 3.01 -9.51 16.08
CA VAL A 227 2.02 -10.30 16.82
C VAL A 227 1.43 -11.37 15.89
N THR A 228 1.34 -12.59 16.38
CA THR A 228 0.81 -13.73 15.63
C THR A 228 -0.71 -13.88 15.75
N ASN A 229 -1.30 -14.67 14.85
CA ASN A 229 -2.72 -15.03 14.92
C ASN A 229 -3.07 -15.75 16.23
N GLY A 230 -2.18 -16.63 16.73
CA GLY A 230 -2.40 -17.32 18.00
C GLY A 230 -2.42 -16.39 19.21
N GLU A 231 -1.50 -15.40 19.22
CA GLU A 231 -1.47 -14.37 20.27
C GLU A 231 -2.72 -13.47 20.17
N TYR A 232 -3.17 -13.15 18.96
CA TYR A 232 -4.38 -12.36 18.76
C TYR A 232 -5.66 -13.12 19.14
N LEU A 233 -5.71 -14.43 18.89
CA LEU A 233 -6.80 -15.31 19.37
C LEU A 233 -6.89 -15.33 20.89
N ALA A 234 -5.75 -15.29 21.61
CA ALA A 234 -5.77 -15.19 23.07
C ALA A 234 -6.46 -13.89 23.54
N PHE A 235 -6.15 -12.75 22.91
CA PHE A 235 -6.84 -11.47 23.16
C PHE A 235 -8.37 -11.59 22.93
N MET A 236 -8.76 -12.19 21.82
CA MET A 236 -10.18 -12.38 21.51
C MET A 236 -10.89 -13.26 22.55
N ASN A 237 -10.25 -14.36 22.93
CA ASN A 237 -10.80 -15.32 23.90
C ASN A 237 -10.87 -14.75 25.32
N ASP A 238 -10.01 -13.80 25.67
CA ASP A 238 -10.02 -13.07 26.95
C ASP A 238 -11.01 -11.88 26.96
N GLY A 239 -11.87 -11.79 25.95
CA GLY A 239 -12.92 -10.77 25.87
C GLY A 239 -12.44 -9.43 25.32
N GLY A 240 -11.34 -9.41 24.57
CA GLY A 240 -10.74 -8.19 24.07
C GLY A 240 -11.66 -7.30 23.26
N TYR A 241 -12.62 -7.86 22.51
CA TYR A 241 -13.65 -7.10 21.77
C TYR A 241 -14.84 -6.65 22.62
N THR A 242 -14.94 -7.08 23.86
CA THR A 242 -16.07 -6.74 24.76
C THR A 242 -15.66 -5.84 25.93
N ASP A 243 -14.38 -5.83 26.30
CA ASP A 243 -13.86 -5.00 27.39
C ASP A 243 -13.49 -3.61 26.86
N HIS A 244 -14.35 -2.63 27.17
CA HIS A 244 -14.21 -1.24 26.74
C HIS A 244 -12.93 -0.55 27.22
N ARG A 245 -12.25 -1.07 28.24
CA ARG A 245 -11.05 -0.48 28.85
C ARG A 245 -9.86 -0.46 27.92
N TYR A 246 -9.83 -1.32 26.91
CA TYR A 246 -8.73 -1.43 25.95
C TYR A 246 -8.90 -0.50 24.74
N TRP A 247 -10.09 0.06 24.52
CA TRP A 247 -10.43 0.72 23.27
C TRP A 247 -10.41 2.24 23.37
N HIS A 248 -9.88 2.89 22.34
CA HIS A 248 -10.19 4.28 22.08
C HIS A 248 -11.70 4.47 21.84
N ALA A 249 -12.25 5.62 22.20
CA ALA A 249 -13.69 5.87 22.13
C ALA A 249 -14.26 5.61 20.71
N GLU A 250 -13.63 6.18 19.67
CA GLU A 250 -14.06 5.99 18.28
C GLU A 250 -13.92 4.53 17.81
N GLY A 251 -12.88 3.83 18.26
CA GLY A 251 -12.69 2.40 17.98
C GLY A 251 -13.78 1.54 18.62
N LEU A 252 -14.17 1.86 19.85
CA LEU A 252 -15.28 1.19 20.55
C LEU A 252 -16.61 1.38 19.81
N ASP A 253 -16.88 2.61 19.35
CA ASP A 253 -18.07 2.91 18.55
C ASP A 253 -18.04 2.17 17.21
N GLN A 254 -16.89 2.12 16.55
CA GLN A 254 -16.71 1.40 15.28
C GLN A 254 -17.03 -0.09 15.43
N ILE A 255 -16.45 -0.78 16.43
CA ILE A 255 -16.67 -2.22 16.61
C ILE A 255 -18.12 -2.54 16.96
N LYS A 256 -18.78 -1.68 17.77
CA LYS A 256 -20.20 -1.85 18.14
C LYS A 256 -21.12 -1.62 16.95
N ASN A 257 -20.94 -0.51 16.23
CA ASN A 257 -21.82 -0.11 15.13
C ASN A 257 -21.70 -1.06 13.92
N ASN A 258 -20.53 -1.64 13.70
CA ASN A 258 -20.26 -2.56 12.59
C ASN A 258 -20.22 -4.03 13.03
N HIS A 259 -20.57 -4.35 14.29
CA HIS A 259 -20.56 -5.71 14.84
C HIS A 259 -19.23 -6.45 14.63
N ILE A 260 -18.11 -5.74 14.79
CA ILE A 260 -16.77 -6.27 14.63
C ILE A 260 -16.38 -7.06 15.88
N ASN A 261 -15.96 -8.30 15.72
CA ASN A 261 -15.56 -9.20 16.82
C ASN A 261 -14.34 -10.07 16.47
N ALA A 262 -13.71 -9.83 15.32
CA ALA A 262 -12.53 -10.53 14.83
C ALA A 262 -11.83 -9.69 13.75
N PRO A 263 -10.57 -9.95 13.39
CA PRO A 263 -9.91 -9.40 12.21
C PRO A 263 -10.74 -9.60 10.93
N LEU A 264 -10.61 -8.68 9.98
CA LEU A 264 -11.32 -8.80 8.70
C LEU A 264 -10.92 -10.13 8.01
N TYR A 265 -11.89 -10.76 7.35
CA TYR A 265 -11.77 -12.09 6.70
C TYR A 265 -11.70 -13.30 7.65
N TRP A 266 -11.78 -13.11 8.96
CA TRP A 266 -11.88 -14.23 9.87
C TRP A 266 -13.32 -14.70 10.02
N HIS A 267 -13.53 -15.99 9.89
CA HIS A 267 -14.85 -16.64 9.94
C HIS A 267 -14.81 -17.80 10.94
N ASN A 268 -15.71 -17.78 11.93
CA ASN A 268 -15.86 -18.92 12.83
C ASN A 268 -16.80 -19.94 12.18
N ILE A 269 -16.28 -21.12 11.83
CA ILE A 269 -17.05 -22.20 11.21
C ILE A 269 -17.05 -23.38 12.19
N ASN A 270 -18.19 -23.67 12.77
CA ASN A 270 -18.35 -24.78 13.73
C ASN A 270 -17.38 -24.74 14.91
N GLY A 271 -17.03 -23.54 15.40
CA GLY A 271 -16.09 -23.35 16.51
C GLY A 271 -14.61 -23.27 16.11
N VAL A 272 -14.29 -23.43 14.84
CA VAL A 272 -12.93 -23.32 14.31
C VAL A 272 -12.79 -22.02 13.52
N TRP A 273 -11.75 -21.22 13.81
CA TRP A 273 -11.49 -20.01 13.09
C TRP A 273 -10.78 -20.28 11.76
N HIS A 274 -11.31 -19.68 10.69
CA HIS A 274 -10.77 -19.68 9.34
C HIS A 274 -10.52 -18.24 8.92
N ASN A 275 -9.54 -18.01 8.03
CA ASN A 275 -9.38 -16.75 7.34
C ASN A 275 -9.46 -16.94 5.81
N TYR A 276 -10.05 -15.96 5.13
CA TYR A 276 -9.97 -15.92 3.69
C TYR A 276 -8.61 -15.35 3.27
N THR A 277 -7.91 -16.09 2.43
CA THR A 277 -6.63 -15.72 1.80
C THR A 277 -6.78 -15.67 0.29
N LEU A 278 -5.76 -15.19 -0.43
CA LEU A 278 -5.75 -15.28 -1.91
C LEU A 278 -5.76 -16.73 -2.43
N ASN A 279 -5.56 -17.70 -1.56
CA ASN A 279 -5.70 -19.13 -1.87
C ASN A 279 -6.99 -19.73 -1.28
N GLY A 280 -8.03 -18.92 -1.14
CA GLY A 280 -9.33 -19.32 -0.59
C GLY A 280 -9.40 -19.32 0.93
N LEU A 281 -10.50 -19.89 1.44
CA LEU A 281 -10.79 -19.98 2.88
C LEU A 281 -9.98 -21.11 3.52
N ARG A 282 -9.28 -20.83 4.61
CA ARG A 282 -8.39 -21.77 5.31
C ARG A 282 -8.51 -21.65 6.81
N GLU A 283 -8.28 -22.75 7.53
CA GLU A 283 -8.07 -22.70 8.97
C GLU A 283 -6.88 -21.78 9.29
N ILE A 284 -7.00 -20.97 10.34
CA ILE A 284 -5.99 -20.01 10.74
C ILE A 284 -4.70 -20.73 11.13
N ASP A 285 -3.57 -20.33 10.53
CA ASP A 285 -2.25 -20.70 11.02
C ASP A 285 -1.88 -19.76 12.18
N GLN A 286 -1.74 -20.33 13.38
CA GLN A 286 -1.49 -19.58 14.61
C GLN A 286 -0.11 -18.92 14.65
N ASP A 287 0.85 -19.43 13.88
CA ASP A 287 2.23 -18.92 13.82
C ASP A 287 2.39 -17.76 12.81
N GLU A 288 1.41 -17.55 11.93
CA GLU A 288 1.41 -16.41 11.01
C GLU A 288 1.13 -15.10 11.72
N ALA A 289 1.75 -14.00 11.24
CA ALA A 289 1.46 -12.65 11.72
C ALA A 289 -0.01 -12.28 11.46
N VAL A 290 -0.68 -11.74 12.48
CA VAL A 290 -2.05 -11.23 12.34
C VAL A 290 -2.11 -10.16 11.26
N CYS A 291 -3.21 -10.14 10.51
CA CYS A 291 -3.41 -9.24 9.39
C CYS A 291 -4.85 -8.73 9.33
N HIS A 292 -5.03 -7.60 8.63
CA HIS A 292 -6.34 -7.02 8.38
C HIS A 292 -7.07 -6.56 9.65
N ILE A 293 -6.32 -5.87 10.50
CA ILE A 293 -6.79 -5.19 11.70
C ILE A 293 -6.67 -3.68 11.51
N SER A 294 -7.61 -2.93 12.07
CA SER A 294 -7.56 -1.47 12.15
C SER A 294 -6.51 -0.99 13.15
N PHE A 295 -6.19 0.31 13.13
CA PHE A 295 -5.37 0.93 14.17
C PHE A 295 -6.01 0.73 15.56
N TYR A 296 -7.32 0.88 15.67
CA TYR A 296 -8.04 0.69 16.93
C TYR A 296 -7.91 -0.73 17.48
N GLU A 297 -7.99 -1.74 16.62
CA GLU A 297 -7.80 -3.14 16.98
C GLU A 297 -6.35 -3.42 17.43
N ALA A 298 -5.38 -2.81 16.74
CA ALA A 298 -3.96 -2.92 17.10
C ALA A 298 -3.67 -2.25 18.45
N ALA A 299 -4.21 -1.04 18.69
CA ALA A 299 -4.06 -0.32 19.95
C ALA A 299 -4.76 -1.05 21.12
N ALA A 300 -5.96 -1.60 20.89
CA ALA A 300 -6.69 -2.39 21.90
C ALA A 300 -5.93 -3.65 22.29
N TYR A 301 -5.35 -4.36 21.32
CA TYR A 301 -4.47 -5.50 21.60
C TYR A 301 -3.26 -5.08 22.44
N ALA A 302 -2.58 -3.99 22.07
CA ALA A 302 -1.42 -3.50 22.81
C ALA A 302 -1.79 -3.12 24.26
N ALA A 303 -2.92 -2.43 24.46
CA ALA A 303 -3.44 -2.09 25.80
C ALA A 303 -3.78 -3.33 26.64
N TRP A 304 -4.41 -4.34 26.03
CA TRP A 304 -4.66 -5.62 26.70
C TRP A 304 -3.37 -6.30 27.15
N LYS A 305 -2.31 -6.21 26.34
CA LYS A 305 -1.00 -6.78 26.65
C LYS A 305 -0.22 -5.98 27.71
N GLY A 306 -0.74 -4.79 28.09
CA GLY A 306 -0.03 -3.85 28.97
C GLY A 306 1.17 -3.18 28.31
N MET A 307 1.15 -3.08 26.97
CA MET A 307 2.17 -2.51 26.11
C MET A 307 1.56 -1.42 25.21
N ARG A 308 2.33 -0.88 24.27
CA ARG A 308 1.90 0.13 23.30
C ARG A 308 2.35 -0.22 21.87
N LEU A 309 1.85 0.51 20.89
CA LEU A 309 2.44 0.54 19.57
C LEU A 309 3.71 1.42 19.59
N PRO A 310 4.72 1.15 18.73
CA PRO A 310 5.84 2.06 18.56
C PRO A 310 5.38 3.33 17.84
N THR A 311 6.04 4.45 18.11
CA THR A 311 5.94 5.63 17.24
C THR A 311 6.64 5.33 15.90
N GLU A 312 6.32 6.11 14.85
CA GLU A 312 6.99 5.96 13.55
C GLU A 312 8.51 6.17 13.64
N PHE A 313 8.94 7.03 14.57
CA PHE A 313 10.36 7.32 14.79
C PHE A 313 11.07 6.18 15.50
N GLU A 314 10.47 5.61 16.53
CA GLU A 314 10.99 4.42 17.21
C GLU A 314 11.12 3.25 16.25
N TRP A 315 10.10 3.04 15.41
CA TRP A 315 10.13 1.99 14.38
C TRP A 315 11.30 2.21 13.40
N GLU A 316 11.47 3.44 12.87
CA GLU A 316 12.51 3.75 11.89
C GLU A 316 13.91 3.55 12.46
N VAL A 317 14.15 3.99 13.69
CA VAL A 317 15.44 3.83 14.37
C VAL A 317 15.77 2.35 14.62
N ALA A 318 14.77 1.56 14.99
CA ALA A 318 14.96 0.13 15.26
C ALA A 318 15.00 -0.73 13.97
N ALA A 319 14.54 -0.24 12.82
CA ALA A 319 14.24 -1.02 11.61
C ALA A 319 15.36 -1.96 11.15
N LYS A 320 16.64 -1.60 11.34
CA LYS A 320 17.79 -2.44 10.96
C LYS A 320 17.89 -3.73 11.77
N GLN A 321 17.23 -3.80 12.94
CA GLN A 321 17.24 -4.94 13.86
C GLN A 321 15.89 -5.69 13.84
N LEU A 322 14.92 -5.23 13.04
CA LEU A 322 13.59 -5.80 12.96
C LEU A 322 13.45 -6.70 11.72
N ALA A 323 12.69 -7.78 11.86
CA ALA A 323 12.14 -8.50 10.73
C ALA A 323 10.85 -7.78 10.30
N TRP A 324 10.88 -7.09 9.16
CA TRP A 324 9.73 -6.40 8.58
C TRP A 324 9.54 -6.76 7.11
N GLY A 325 8.40 -6.39 6.52
CA GLY A 325 8.11 -6.65 5.10
C GLY A 325 7.00 -7.66 4.85
N THR A 326 6.38 -8.23 5.90
CA THR A 326 5.25 -9.16 5.76
C THR A 326 3.90 -8.49 5.99
N ARG A 327 3.85 -7.49 6.85
CA ARG A 327 2.67 -6.65 7.12
C ARG A 327 3.12 -5.21 7.23
N TRP A 328 2.33 -4.26 6.74
CA TRP A 328 2.43 -2.88 7.18
C TRP A 328 2.15 -2.82 8.68
N GLU A 329 2.97 -2.11 9.41
CA GLU A 329 2.94 -2.08 10.86
C GLU A 329 2.34 -0.77 11.35
N TRP A 330 1.20 -0.83 12.03
CA TRP A 330 0.60 0.33 12.66
C TRP A 330 1.53 0.95 13.68
N THR A 331 1.66 2.27 13.64
CA THR A 331 2.41 3.05 14.63
C THR A 331 1.48 3.98 15.40
N ASP A 332 1.90 4.37 16.59
CA ASP A 332 1.20 5.37 17.42
C ASP A 332 1.57 6.80 17.01
N SER A 333 1.61 7.04 15.70
CA SER A 333 1.96 8.34 15.13
C SER A 333 0.88 8.83 14.16
N ALA A 334 0.38 10.04 14.41
CA ALA A 334 -0.47 10.74 13.45
C ALA A 334 0.34 11.08 12.18
N TYR A 335 -0.29 10.97 11.02
CA TYR A 335 0.32 11.35 9.77
C TYR A 335 0.37 12.87 9.61
N LEU A 336 1.52 13.44 9.97
CA LEU A 336 1.81 14.87 9.94
C LEU A 336 3.03 15.16 9.03
N PRO A 337 3.19 16.39 8.52
CA PRO A 337 4.37 16.76 7.75
C PRO A 337 5.64 16.71 8.61
N TYR A 338 6.74 16.25 8.03
CA TYR A 338 8.07 16.41 8.62
C TYR A 338 8.53 17.87 8.59
N PRO A 339 9.47 18.27 9.48
CA PRO A 339 10.03 19.62 9.48
C PRO A 339 10.54 20.01 8.10
N GLY A 340 10.13 21.18 7.61
CA GLY A 340 10.55 21.69 6.31
C GLY A 340 9.80 21.07 5.12
N PHE A 341 8.80 20.22 5.33
CA PHE A 341 7.95 19.71 4.25
C PHE A 341 7.39 20.85 3.40
N LYS A 342 7.55 20.71 2.09
CA LYS A 342 6.97 21.63 1.11
C LYS A 342 6.25 20.81 0.05
N LYS A 343 4.99 21.15 -0.15
CA LYS A 343 4.20 20.60 -1.24
C LYS A 343 4.81 21.00 -2.57
N ALA A 344 5.04 20.06 -3.48
CA ALA A 344 5.48 20.40 -4.82
C ALA A 344 4.41 21.22 -5.55
N GLU A 345 4.83 22.05 -6.50
CA GLU A 345 3.91 22.79 -7.36
C GLU A 345 3.22 21.90 -8.39
N GLY A 346 2.03 22.31 -8.83
CA GLY A 346 1.25 21.62 -9.86
C GLY A 346 0.57 20.33 -9.39
N ALA A 347 0.01 19.59 -10.33
CA ALA A 347 -0.80 18.40 -10.07
C ALA A 347 -0.02 17.31 -9.29
N ILE A 348 1.26 17.12 -9.59
CA ILE A 348 2.12 16.11 -8.90
C ILE A 348 2.20 16.40 -7.40
N GLY A 349 2.20 17.66 -6.97
CA GLY A 349 2.21 18.06 -5.56
C GLY A 349 0.90 17.79 -4.82
N GLU A 350 -0.17 17.42 -5.50
CA GLU A 350 -1.43 17.05 -4.86
C GLU A 350 -1.42 15.66 -4.23
N TYR A 351 -0.29 14.95 -4.28
CA TYR A 351 -0.22 13.52 -3.96
C TYR A 351 -0.36 13.25 -2.44
N ASN A 352 0.54 13.72 -1.59
CA ASN A 352 0.60 13.35 -0.17
C ASN A 352 0.07 14.42 0.80
N GLY A 353 0.42 15.67 0.59
CA GLY A 353 0.22 16.73 1.58
C GLY A 353 -1.22 16.98 2.02
N LYS A 354 -2.21 16.69 1.18
CA LYS A 354 -3.63 16.84 1.52
C LYS A 354 -4.19 15.75 2.44
N PHE A 355 -3.46 14.66 2.61
CA PHE A 355 -3.86 13.54 3.46
C PHE A 355 -3.27 13.62 4.88
N MET A 356 -2.45 14.64 5.18
CA MET A 356 -1.77 14.81 6.48
C MET A 356 -2.73 15.33 7.56
N VAL A 357 -3.85 14.63 7.75
CA VAL A 357 -4.87 14.89 8.77
C VAL A 357 -5.71 13.63 9.00
N ASN A 358 -6.04 13.33 10.26
CA ASN A 358 -6.91 12.23 10.67
C ASN A 358 -6.48 10.83 10.18
N GLN A 359 -5.22 10.65 9.88
CA GLN A 359 -4.66 9.36 9.47
C GLN A 359 -3.50 8.96 10.39
N MET A 360 -3.26 7.67 10.48
CA MET A 360 -2.17 7.10 11.26
C MET A 360 -1.09 6.54 10.32
N VAL A 361 0.16 6.65 10.75
CA VAL A 361 1.31 6.16 9.97
C VAL A 361 1.46 4.66 10.13
N LEU A 362 1.74 3.99 9.01
CA LEU A 362 2.23 2.62 8.97
C LEU A 362 3.64 2.58 8.42
N ARG A 363 4.45 1.66 8.95
CA ARG A 363 5.86 1.50 8.55
C ARG A 363 6.13 0.11 7.99
N GLY A 364 7.21 -0.03 7.25
CA GLY A 364 7.68 -1.29 6.71
C GLY A 364 7.21 -1.56 5.28
N ALA A 365 6.60 -2.70 5.09
CA ALA A 365 6.00 -3.18 3.85
C ALA A 365 5.09 -4.37 4.13
N SER A 366 4.30 -4.80 3.17
CA SER A 366 3.53 -6.04 3.24
C SER A 366 4.06 -7.10 2.26
N GLU A 367 3.61 -8.33 2.42
CA GLU A 367 3.94 -9.44 1.52
C GLU A 367 3.49 -9.24 0.06
N VAL A 368 2.59 -8.28 -0.18
CA VAL A 368 2.10 -7.91 -1.52
C VAL A 368 2.69 -6.59 -2.02
N THR A 369 3.55 -5.94 -1.23
CA THR A 369 4.30 -4.75 -1.68
C THR A 369 5.31 -5.17 -2.76
N PRO A 370 5.33 -4.52 -3.94
CA PRO A 370 6.27 -4.86 -5.00
C PRO A 370 7.72 -4.77 -4.54
N PRO A 371 8.60 -5.69 -5.00
CA PRO A 371 10.01 -5.67 -4.63
C PRO A 371 10.68 -4.31 -4.95
N GLY A 372 11.44 -3.78 -3.99
CA GLY A 372 12.17 -2.52 -4.13
C GLY A 372 11.29 -1.26 -4.04
N HIS A 373 9.99 -1.38 -3.80
CA HIS A 373 9.10 -0.22 -3.65
C HIS A 373 9.22 0.43 -2.28
N SER A 374 9.27 -0.36 -1.21
CA SER A 374 9.38 0.15 0.16
C SER A 374 10.84 0.29 0.62
N ARG A 375 11.05 1.08 1.67
CA ARG A 375 12.33 1.38 2.33
C ARG A 375 12.08 1.80 3.78
N VAL A 376 13.12 1.87 4.57
CA VAL A 376 13.03 2.18 6.00
C VAL A 376 12.34 3.53 6.25
N SER A 377 12.56 4.54 5.42
CA SER A 377 11.93 5.87 5.54
C SER A 377 10.50 5.95 4.99
N TYR A 378 10.01 4.91 4.28
CA TYR A 378 8.68 4.94 3.67
C TYR A 378 7.59 5.14 4.73
N ARG A 379 6.69 6.10 4.46
CA ARG A 379 5.57 6.44 5.34
C ARG A 379 4.27 6.14 4.62
N ASN A 380 3.68 4.97 4.91
CA ASN A 380 2.33 4.64 4.50
C ASN A 380 1.33 5.20 5.51
N PHE A 381 0.09 5.44 5.11
CA PHE A 381 -0.89 6.08 5.97
C PHE A 381 -2.32 5.69 5.58
N PHE A 382 -3.16 5.48 6.59
CA PHE A 382 -4.58 5.19 6.42
C PHE A 382 -5.40 5.78 7.56
N HIS A 383 -6.70 5.96 7.33
CA HIS A 383 -7.64 6.27 8.40
C HIS A 383 -7.64 5.13 9.44
N PRO A 384 -7.76 5.45 10.74
CA PRO A 384 -7.56 4.49 11.83
C PRO A 384 -8.59 3.35 11.87
N ASP A 385 -9.74 3.51 11.22
CA ASP A 385 -10.82 2.54 11.13
C ASP A 385 -10.66 1.52 9.99
N LEU A 386 -9.76 1.78 9.03
CA LEU A 386 -9.59 0.93 7.86
C LEU A 386 -8.79 -0.34 8.17
N ARG A 387 -9.17 -1.47 7.53
CA ARG A 387 -8.64 -2.78 7.88
C ARG A 387 -8.45 -3.75 6.70
N TRP A 388 -8.75 -3.34 5.46
CA TRP A 388 -8.64 -4.23 4.29
C TRP A 388 -7.23 -4.37 3.72
N GLN A 389 -6.31 -3.48 4.08
CA GLN A 389 -4.89 -3.56 3.71
C GLN A 389 -4.19 -4.68 4.49
N TYR A 390 -3.00 -5.10 4.02
CA TYR A 390 -2.18 -6.09 4.73
C TYR A 390 -1.46 -5.46 5.93
N MET A 391 -2.25 -5.06 6.91
CA MET A 391 -1.81 -4.37 8.13
C MET A 391 -1.78 -5.31 9.32
N GLY A 392 -0.74 -5.18 10.13
CA GLY A 392 -0.56 -5.87 11.40
C GLY A 392 0.01 -4.93 12.46
N LEU A 393 0.59 -5.48 13.50
CA LEU A 393 1.16 -4.70 14.59
C LEU A 393 2.44 -5.32 15.16
N ARG A 394 3.27 -4.45 15.72
CA ARG A 394 4.44 -4.74 16.55
C ARG A 394 4.28 -4.02 17.88
N LEU A 395 4.76 -4.62 18.97
CA LEU A 395 4.65 -4.05 20.30
C LEU A 395 5.92 -3.30 20.69
N ALA A 396 5.75 -2.29 21.54
CA ALA A 396 6.80 -1.54 22.21
C ALA A 396 6.44 -1.30 23.69
N GLU A 397 7.44 -1.05 24.52
CA GLU A 397 7.34 -0.62 25.92
C GLU A 397 7.96 0.76 26.10
#